data_a88591b76b799b0d64c952f826be6f34
#
_entry.id   a88591b76b799b0d64c952f826be6f34
#
_cell.length_a   1.000
_cell.length_b   1.000
_cell.length_c   1.000
_cell.angle_alpha   90.00
_cell.angle_beta   90.00
_cell.angle_gamma   90.00
#
_symmetry.space_group_name_H-M   'P 1'
#
loop_
_entity.id
_entity.type
_entity.pdbx_description
1 polymer ?
#
loop_
_entity_poly.entity_id
_entity_poly.type
_entity_poly.pdbx_seq_one_letter_code
_entity_poly.pdbx_strand_id
1 'polypeptide(L)'
;RAKLTALREQGGSPFPNDFRPQHSAAELQAGFGEETKAALEELGKVVSIAGRVIRNRGAFIVVQDSSGTIQLYVTKEARPFAKSLDLGDIVGITGALHLSGKGDLYVQMDQYQLLTKALRPLPDKFHGLADQEMRYRQRYVDLIVNPDVRNTFRIRSKVVDFIRRYLNAADYLEVETPMLQVILG
;
A
#
# COMPACT_ATOMS: atom_id res chain seq x y z
N ARG A 1 -13.70 14.27 -8.01
CA ARG A 1 -13.32 15.70 -7.84
C ARG A 1 -14.26 16.40 -6.87
N ALA A 2 -15.58 16.22 -6.94
CA ALA A 2 -16.54 16.85 -6.03
C ALA A 2 -16.23 16.61 -4.55
N LYS A 3 -15.91 15.37 -4.15
CA LYS A 3 -15.48 15.04 -2.78
C LYS A 3 -14.21 15.80 -2.34
N LEU A 4 -13.27 16.04 -3.26
CA LEU A 4 -12.06 16.82 -2.99
C LEU A 4 -12.41 18.30 -2.71
N THR A 5 -13.32 18.87 -3.50
CA THR A 5 -13.81 20.24 -3.30
C THR A 5 -14.50 20.36 -1.95
N ALA A 6 -15.41 19.42 -1.63
CA ALA A 6 -16.10 19.41 -0.34
C ALA A 6 -15.14 19.30 0.86
N LEU A 7 -14.08 18.48 0.76
CA LEU A 7 -13.04 18.40 1.81
C LEU A 7 -12.34 19.73 2.04
N ARG A 8 -12.02 20.46 0.96
CA ARG A 8 -11.39 21.79 1.05
C ARG A 8 -12.33 22.85 1.65
N GLU A 9 -13.59 22.83 1.26
CA GLU A 9 -14.62 23.72 1.81
C GLU A 9 -14.85 23.50 3.31
N GLN A 10 -14.67 22.28 3.80
CA GLN A 10 -14.72 21.94 5.23
C GLN A 10 -13.43 22.30 5.98
N GLY A 11 -12.44 22.92 5.32
CA GLY A 11 -11.18 23.33 5.93
C GLY A 11 -10.18 22.18 6.13
N GLY A 12 -10.48 20.96 5.64
CA GLY A 12 -9.60 19.81 5.70
C GLY A 12 -8.54 19.81 4.59
N SER A 13 -7.32 19.36 4.91
CA SER A 13 -6.32 19.06 3.88
C SER A 13 -6.61 17.70 3.25
N PRO A 14 -6.81 17.61 1.92
CA PRO A 14 -6.98 16.33 1.25
C PRO A 14 -5.65 15.56 1.06
N PHE A 15 -4.53 16.16 1.43
CA PHE A 15 -3.17 15.61 1.33
C PHE A 15 -2.35 16.00 2.57
N PRO A 16 -2.76 15.58 3.79
CA PRO A 16 -1.99 15.85 5.00
C PRO A 16 -0.67 15.08 4.97
N ASN A 17 0.34 15.60 5.67
CA ASN A 17 1.69 15.02 5.72
C ASN A 17 2.22 14.84 7.15
N ASP A 18 1.35 14.67 8.11
CA ASP A 18 1.62 14.54 9.52
C ASP A 18 1.59 13.10 10.04
N PHE A 19 0.93 12.18 9.33
CA PHE A 19 0.83 10.77 9.71
C PHE A 19 2.14 10.00 9.46
N ARG A 20 2.55 9.22 10.46
CA ARG A 20 3.76 8.37 10.39
C ARG A 20 3.40 6.94 10.76
N PRO A 21 3.21 6.03 9.78
CA PRO A 21 2.97 4.62 10.05
C PRO A 21 4.22 4.00 10.69
N GLN A 22 4.03 3.16 11.69
CA GLN A 22 5.10 2.47 12.40
C GLN A 22 5.21 1.00 12.04
N HIS A 23 4.19 0.46 11.37
CA HIS A 23 4.11 -0.96 11.03
C HIS A 23 3.76 -1.13 9.55
N SER A 24 4.22 -2.23 8.97
CA SER A 24 3.85 -2.64 7.61
C SER A 24 2.92 -3.86 7.63
N ALA A 25 2.15 -4.05 6.56
CA ALA A 25 1.21 -5.17 6.47
C ALA A 25 1.93 -6.53 6.56
N ALA A 26 3.07 -6.70 5.88
CA ALA A 26 3.82 -7.96 5.91
C ALA A 26 4.45 -8.24 7.28
N GLU A 27 4.96 -7.21 7.97
CA GLU A 27 5.50 -7.33 9.32
C GLU A 27 4.43 -7.79 10.31
N LEU A 28 3.23 -7.22 10.26
CA LEU A 28 2.11 -7.62 11.10
C LEU A 28 1.65 -9.05 10.80
N GLN A 29 1.57 -9.43 9.51
CA GLN A 29 1.22 -10.79 9.11
C GLN A 29 2.26 -11.81 9.58
N ALA A 30 3.56 -11.51 9.46
CA ALA A 30 4.64 -12.38 9.88
C ALA A 30 4.72 -12.51 11.41
N GLY A 31 4.47 -11.42 12.14
CA GLY A 31 4.58 -11.40 13.60
C GLY A 31 3.36 -11.94 14.34
N PHE A 32 2.16 -11.80 13.75
CA PHE A 32 0.89 -12.06 14.46
C PHE A 32 -0.12 -12.90 13.66
N GLY A 33 0.20 -13.27 12.42
CA GLY A 33 -0.73 -14.01 11.55
C GLY A 33 -1.06 -15.42 12.03
N GLU A 34 -0.18 -16.05 12.80
CA GLU A 34 -0.35 -17.40 13.36
C GLU A 34 -0.79 -17.40 14.83
N GLU A 35 -0.97 -16.22 15.44
CA GLU A 35 -1.42 -16.10 16.83
C GLU A 35 -2.85 -16.56 17.00
N THR A 36 -3.22 -16.86 18.26
CA THR A 36 -4.62 -17.12 18.59
C THR A 36 -5.37 -15.82 18.87
N LYS A 37 -6.68 -15.84 18.64
CA LYS A 37 -7.52 -14.66 18.92
C LYS A 37 -7.41 -14.21 20.38
N ALA A 38 -7.40 -15.16 21.32
CA ALA A 38 -7.28 -14.88 22.75
C ALA A 38 -5.93 -14.24 23.11
N ALA A 39 -4.82 -14.73 22.54
CA ALA A 39 -3.49 -14.17 22.76
C ALA A 39 -3.38 -12.72 22.25
N LEU A 40 -3.96 -12.42 21.08
CA LEU A 40 -3.97 -11.05 20.55
C LEU A 40 -4.85 -10.10 21.37
N GLU A 41 -5.99 -10.57 21.86
CA GLU A 41 -6.86 -9.79 22.75
C GLU A 41 -6.18 -9.48 24.09
N GLU A 42 -5.48 -10.45 24.67
CA GLU A 42 -4.70 -10.26 25.91
C GLU A 42 -3.53 -9.31 25.70
N LEU A 43 -2.83 -9.43 24.56
CA LEU A 43 -1.71 -8.55 24.21
C LEU A 43 -2.13 -7.09 24.02
N GLY A 44 -3.36 -6.82 23.60
CA GLY A 44 -3.89 -5.48 23.39
C GLY A 44 -3.03 -4.63 22.44
N LYS A 45 -2.37 -5.26 21.44
CA LYS A 45 -1.42 -4.60 20.55
C LYS A 45 -2.08 -3.50 19.72
N VAL A 46 -1.68 -2.27 19.93
CA VAL A 46 -2.06 -1.13 19.09
C VAL A 46 -1.01 -0.94 17.99
N VAL A 47 -1.47 -0.77 16.77
CA VAL A 47 -0.62 -0.61 15.58
C VAL A 47 -1.02 0.62 14.78
N SER A 48 -0.06 1.18 14.04
CA SER A 48 -0.25 2.31 13.15
C SER A 48 0.23 1.92 11.75
N ILE A 49 -0.67 1.98 10.77
CA ILE A 49 -0.43 1.55 9.39
C ILE A 49 -0.95 2.60 8.41
N ALA A 50 -0.38 2.63 7.21
CA ALA A 50 -0.90 3.40 6.09
C ALA A 50 -0.98 2.53 4.84
N GLY A 51 -2.03 2.69 4.05
CA GLY A 51 -2.20 1.89 2.84
C GLY A 51 -3.24 2.45 1.88
N ARG A 52 -3.19 1.96 0.65
CA ARG A 52 -4.15 2.27 -0.40
C ARG A 52 -5.38 1.38 -0.27
N VAL A 53 -6.53 1.99 -0.25
CA VAL A 53 -7.82 1.27 -0.27
C VAL A 53 -7.98 0.55 -1.61
N ILE A 54 -7.94 -0.79 -1.57
CA ILE A 54 -8.10 -1.65 -2.76
C ILE A 54 -9.43 -2.38 -2.78
N ARG A 55 -10.14 -2.42 -1.65
CA ARG A 55 -11.47 -3.02 -1.52
C ARG A 55 -12.21 -2.40 -0.35
N ASN A 56 -13.51 -2.12 -0.55
CA ASN A 56 -14.41 -1.70 0.52
C ASN A 56 -15.67 -2.57 0.48
N ARG A 57 -15.93 -3.29 1.57
CA ARG A 57 -17.10 -4.18 1.74
C ARG A 57 -17.98 -3.74 2.92
N GLY A 58 -18.02 -2.48 3.24
CA GLY A 58 -18.80 -1.93 4.34
C GLY A 58 -18.17 -2.15 5.70
N ALA A 59 -18.30 -3.33 6.28
CA ALA A 59 -17.72 -3.64 7.60
C ALA A 59 -16.19 -3.83 7.56
N PHE A 60 -15.66 -4.23 6.40
CA PHE A 60 -14.23 -4.43 6.20
C PHE A 60 -13.73 -3.69 4.97
N ILE A 61 -12.59 -3.04 5.15
CA ILE A 61 -11.81 -2.39 4.08
C ILE A 61 -10.49 -3.13 3.98
N VAL A 62 -10.01 -3.40 2.76
CA VAL A 62 -8.67 -3.93 2.53
C VAL A 62 -7.78 -2.81 2.03
N VAL A 63 -6.68 -2.61 2.73
CA VAL A 63 -5.63 -1.67 2.34
C VAL A 63 -4.37 -2.41 1.93
N GLN A 64 -3.64 -1.80 1.01
CA GLN A 64 -2.38 -2.30 0.49
C GLN A 64 -1.29 -1.27 0.71
N ASP A 65 -0.20 -1.70 1.32
CA ASP A 65 1.05 -0.93 1.40
C ASP A 65 2.11 -1.49 0.42
N SER A 66 3.36 -1.07 0.58
CA SER A 66 4.47 -1.57 -0.24
C SER A 66 4.82 -3.03 0.05
N SER A 67 4.46 -3.56 1.20
CA SER A 67 4.82 -4.89 1.69
C SER A 67 3.75 -5.95 1.42
N GLY A 68 2.47 -5.58 1.55
CA GLY A 68 1.37 -6.53 1.44
C GLY A 68 -0.01 -5.88 1.59
N THR A 69 -0.96 -6.67 2.06
CA THR A 69 -2.34 -6.24 2.33
C THR A 69 -2.75 -6.60 3.74
N ILE A 70 -3.60 -5.75 4.33
CA ILE A 70 -4.22 -6.03 5.63
C ILE A 70 -5.67 -5.56 5.64
N GLN A 71 -6.50 -6.18 6.45
CA GLN A 71 -7.89 -5.79 6.63
C GLN A 71 -8.03 -4.71 7.70
N LEU A 72 -9.00 -3.82 7.52
CA LEU A 72 -9.44 -2.84 8.50
C LEU A 72 -10.88 -3.18 8.89
N TYR A 73 -11.17 -3.24 10.18
CA TYR A 73 -12.54 -3.35 10.67
C TYR A 73 -13.12 -1.95 10.94
N VAL A 74 -14.24 -1.67 10.28
CA VAL A 74 -14.92 -0.37 10.37
C VAL A 74 -15.80 -0.35 11.61
N THR A 75 -15.38 0.38 12.64
CA THR A 75 -16.19 0.62 13.85
C THR A 75 -17.44 1.43 13.52
N LYS A 76 -18.39 1.50 14.43
CA LYS A 76 -19.63 2.29 14.22
C LYS A 76 -19.30 3.76 13.97
N GLU A 77 -18.34 4.29 14.71
CA GLU A 77 -17.85 5.66 14.68
C GLU A 77 -17.12 5.97 13.36
N ALA A 78 -16.39 4.99 12.82
CA ALA A 78 -15.65 5.12 11.56
C ALA A 78 -16.53 4.99 10.29
N ARG A 79 -17.80 4.58 10.42
CA ARG A 79 -18.69 4.38 9.26
C ARG A 79 -18.86 5.60 8.35
N PRO A 80 -19.04 6.83 8.85
CA PRO A 80 -19.15 8.00 8.00
C PRO A 80 -17.88 8.21 7.16
N PHE A 81 -16.72 8.07 7.79
CA PHE A 81 -15.42 8.15 7.10
C PHE A 81 -15.28 7.04 6.05
N ALA A 82 -15.54 5.79 6.40
CA ALA A 82 -15.47 4.64 5.48
C ALA A 82 -16.37 4.80 4.25
N LYS A 83 -17.57 5.39 4.41
CA LYS A 83 -18.48 5.71 3.30
C LYS A 83 -17.97 6.83 2.40
N SER A 84 -17.16 7.74 2.91
CA SER A 84 -16.58 8.85 2.13
C SER A 84 -15.41 8.39 1.24
N LEU A 85 -14.78 7.24 1.56
CA LEU A 85 -13.64 6.71 0.85
C LEU A 85 -14.01 6.20 -0.54
N ASP A 86 -13.08 6.36 -1.46
CA ASP A 86 -13.10 5.75 -2.79
C ASP A 86 -11.94 4.75 -2.92
N LEU A 87 -12.08 3.80 -3.85
CA LEU A 87 -10.97 2.90 -4.19
C LEU A 87 -9.80 3.71 -4.74
N GLY A 88 -8.61 3.42 -4.22
CA GLY A 88 -7.40 4.16 -4.56
C GLY A 88 -7.02 5.24 -3.55
N ASP A 89 -7.90 5.66 -2.64
CA ASP A 89 -7.55 6.55 -1.55
C ASP A 89 -6.44 5.94 -0.68
N ILE A 90 -5.55 6.77 -0.16
CA ILE A 90 -4.56 6.35 0.84
C ILE A 90 -5.03 6.83 2.20
N VAL A 91 -5.06 5.91 3.16
CA VAL A 91 -5.52 6.16 4.53
C VAL A 91 -4.46 5.78 5.54
N GLY A 92 -4.40 6.52 6.65
CA GLY A 92 -3.67 6.19 7.85
C GLY A 92 -4.63 5.74 8.92
N ILE A 93 -4.32 4.64 9.59
CA ILE A 93 -5.16 4.01 10.62
C ILE A 93 -4.30 3.67 11.82
N THR A 94 -4.80 3.99 13.00
CA THR A 94 -4.25 3.51 14.27
C THR A 94 -5.35 2.80 15.03
N GLY A 95 -5.04 1.62 15.57
CA GLY A 95 -6.01 0.85 16.33
C GLY A 95 -5.51 -0.51 16.77
N ALA A 96 -6.35 -1.23 17.49
CA ALA A 96 -6.02 -2.52 18.02
C ALA A 96 -5.98 -3.60 16.92
N LEU A 97 -5.03 -4.51 17.04
CA LEU A 97 -4.83 -5.65 16.13
C LEU A 97 -5.63 -6.85 16.63
N HIS A 98 -6.40 -7.47 15.74
CA HIS A 98 -7.27 -8.60 16.06
C HIS A 98 -7.25 -9.66 14.97
N LEU A 99 -7.74 -10.85 15.30
CA LEU A 99 -8.04 -11.95 14.36
C LEU A 99 -9.55 -12.10 14.16
N SER A 100 -9.97 -12.26 12.92
CA SER A 100 -11.33 -12.61 12.56
C SER A 100 -11.65 -14.07 12.92
N GLY A 101 -12.93 -14.43 12.96
CA GLY A 101 -13.33 -15.84 13.15
C GLY A 101 -12.84 -16.81 12.06
N LYS A 102 -12.31 -16.28 10.94
CA LYS A 102 -11.71 -17.05 9.84
C LYS A 102 -10.17 -17.08 9.89
N GLY A 103 -9.56 -16.46 10.91
CA GLY A 103 -8.12 -16.36 11.03
C GLY A 103 -7.48 -15.19 10.25
N ASP A 104 -8.27 -14.29 9.65
CA ASP A 104 -7.71 -13.12 8.98
C ASP A 104 -7.32 -12.04 9.99
N LEU A 105 -6.10 -11.53 9.90
CA LEU A 105 -5.62 -10.43 10.72
C LEU A 105 -6.25 -9.10 10.26
N TYR A 106 -6.74 -8.31 11.21
CA TYR A 106 -7.29 -6.99 10.91
C TYR A 106 -6.94 -5.96 11.99
N VAL A 107 -6.91 -4.69 11.57
CA VAL A 107 -6.75 -3.54 12.47
C VAL A 107 -8.11 -2.89 12.66
N GLN A 108 -8.51 -2.67 13.91
CA GLN A 108 -9.72 -1.91 14.24
C GLN A 108 -9.49 -0.43 13.94
N MET A 109 -10.46 0.23 13.34
CA MET A 109 -10.36 1.65 12.99
C MET A 109 -10.74 2.52 14.20
N ASP A 110 -9.79 2.70 15.14
CA ASP A 110 -9.99 3.56 16.32
C ASP A 110 -9.66 5.03 15.99
N GLN A 111 -8.53 5.26 15.30
CA GLN A 111 -8.17 6.55 14.72
C GLN A 111 -7.94 6.37 13.21
N TYR A 112 -8.39 7.34 12.44
CA TYR A 112 -8.35 7.26 10.99
C TYR A 112 -8.19 8.63 10.35
N GLN A 113 -7.40 8.68 9.27
CA GLN A 113 -7.11 9.89 8.52
C GLN A 113 -7.01 9.59 7.03
N LEU A 114 -7.58 10.47 6.19
CA LEU A 114 -7.33 10.45 4.76
C LEU A 114 -5.97 11.10 4.49
N LEU A 115 -5.04 10.37 3.90
CA LEU A 115 -3.70 10.85 3.57
C LEU A 115 -3.60 11.35 2.13
N THR A 116 -4.33 10.70 1.22
CA THR A 116 -4.34 11.10 -0.20
C THR A 116 -5.67 10.72 -0.82
N LYS A 117 -6.35 11.69 -1.41
CA LYS A 117 -7.58 11.48 -2.18
C LYS A 117 -7.27 11.01 -3.59
N ALA A 118 -7.76 9.84 -3.97
CA ALA A 118 -7.69 9.37 -5.35
C ALA A 118 -8.60 10.20 -6.26
N LEU A 119 -8.07 10.71 -7.37
CA LEU A 119 -8.79 11.55 -8.32
C LEU A 119 -9.23 10.81 -9.58
N ARG A 120 -8.72 9.60 -9.78
CA ARG A 120 -9.06 8.71 -10.89
C ARG A 120 -9.39 7.33 -10.34
N PRO A 121 -10.43 6.66 -10.85
CA PRO A 121 -10.73 5.29 -10.46
C PRO A 121 -9.58 4.36 -10.86
N LEU A 122 -9.35 3.33 -10.05
CA LEU A 122 -8.50 2.22 -10.44
C LEU A 122 -9.22 1.39 -11.52
N PRO A 123 -8.49 0.70 -12.41
CA PRO A 123 -9.07 -0.25 -13.36
C PRO A 123 -9.90 -1.31 -12.65
N ASP A 124 -10.89 -1.86 -13.34
CA ASP A 124 -11.74 -2.92 -12.80
C ASP A 124 -10.89 -4.11 -12.36
N LYS A 125 -11.19 -4.61 -11.17
CA LYS A 125 -10.44 -5.67 -10.52
C LYS A 125 -10.46 -6.99 -11.29
N PHE A 126 -11.52 -7.26 -12.06
CA PHE A 126 -11.70 -8.52 -12.78
C PHE A 126 -10.99 -8.57 -14.13
N HIS A 127 -10.73 -7.42 -14.72
CA HIS A 127 -10.09 -7.32 -16.03
C HIS A 127 -8.67 -6.74 -15.93
N GLY A 128 -8.31 -6.13 -14.78
CA GLY A 128 -7.02 -5.48 -14.56
C GLY A 128 -6.73 -4.44 -15.64
N LEU A 129 -5.46 -4.10 -15.79
CA LEU A 129 -4.96 -3.39 -16.95
C LEU A 129 -4.49 -4.47 -17.96
N ALA A 130 -5.42 -5.01 -18.77
CA ALA A 130 -5.12 -6.09 -19.72
C ALA A 130 -4.41 -5.57 -20.98
N ASP A 131 -4.71 -4.35 -21.41
CA ASP A 131 -4.07 -3.72 -22.56
C ASP A 131 -2.58 -3.47 -22.30
N GLN A 132 -1.73 -4.07 -23.14
CA GLN A 132 -0.29 -4.00 -23.00
C GLN A 132 0.26 -2.58 -23.16
N GLU A 133 -0.27 -1.81 -24.09
CA GLU A 133 0.16 -0.42 -24.31
C GLU A 133 -0.19 0.46 -23.09
N MET A 134 -1.39 0.35 -22.58
CA MET A 134 -1.78 1.04 -21.35
C MET A 134 -0.92 0.66 -20.16
N ARG A 135 -0.53 -0.60 -20.02
CA ARG A 135 0.40 -1.08 -18.97
C ARG A 135 1.78 -0.43 -19.09
N TYR A 136 2.27 -0.19 -20.29
CA TYR A 136 3.54 0.49 -20.49
C TYR A 136 3.43 2.00 -20.27
N ARG A 137 2.35 2.63 -20.74
CA ARG A 137 2.13 4.07 -20.57
C ARG A 137 1.80 4.45 -19.14
N GLN A 138 1.06 3.61 -18.43
CA GLN A 138 0.64 3.84 -17.04
C GLN A 138 1.24 2.77 -16.10
N ARG A 139 2.56 2.63 -16.13
CA ARG A 139 3.28 1.63 -15.34
C ARG A 139 2.95 1.69 -13.84
N TYR A 140 2.73 2.88 -13.30
CA TYR A 140 2.33 3.07 -11.92
C TYR A 140 0.98 2.43 -11.59
N VAL A 141 0.02 2.45 -12.50
CA VAL A 141 -1.28 1.77 -12.33
C VAL A 141 -1.10 0.25 -12.42
N ASP A 142 -0.34 -0.22 -13.42
CA ASP A 142 -0.01 -1.63 -13.60
C ASP A 142 0.63 -2.22 -12.32
N LEU A 143 1.56 -1.50 -11.70
CA LEU A 143 2.18 -1.89 -10.43
C LEU A 143 1.20 -1.90 -9.24
N ILE A 144 0.13 -1.09 -9.26
CA ILE A 144 -0.90 -1.10 -8.22
C ILE A 144 -1.79 -2.33 -8.34
N VAL A 145 -2.23 -2.67 -9.56
CA VAL A 145 -3.28 -3.66 -9.79
C VAL A 145 -2.77 -5.06 -10.08
N ASN A 146 -1.54 -5.21 -10.60
CA ASN A 146 -0.94 -6.49 -10.99
C ASN A 146 0.21 -6.91 -10.06
N PRO A 147 -0.03 -7.85 -9.11
CA PRO A 147 1.01 -8.31 -8.17
C PRO A 147 2.23 -8.93 -8.84
N ASP A 148 2.03 -9.71 -9.92
CA ASP A 148 3.10 -10.38 -10.64
C ASP A 148 4.07 -9.38 -11.29
N VAL A 149 3.54 -8.26 -11.81
CA VAL A 149 4.35 -7.18 -12.37
C VAL A 149 5.21 -6.54 -11.29
N ARG A 150 4.64 -6.29 -10.10
CA ARG A 150 5.43 -5.80 -8.96
C ARG A 150 6.57 -6.75 -8.61
N ASN A 151 6.28 -8.05 -8.56
CA ASN A 151 7.29 -9.06 -8.26
C ASN A 151 8.40 -9.07 -9.31
N THR A 152 8.05 -8.98 -10.58
CA THR A 152 9.03 -8.89 -11.69
C THR A 152 9.98 -7.70 -11.50
N PHE A 153 9.48 -6.52 -11.18
CA PHE A 153 10.32 -5.34 -10.93
C PHE A 153 11.16 -5.45 -9.66
N ARG A 154 10.63 -6.07 -8.59
CA ARG A 154 11.41 -6.38 -7.38
C ARG A 154 12.56 -7.33 -7.67
N ILE A 155 12.30 -8.41 -8.44
CA ILE A 155 13.34 -9.37 -8.85
C ILE A 155 14.39 -8.65 -9.70
N ARG A 156 13.99 -7.85 -10.69
CA ARG A 156 14.90 -7.06 -11.52
C ARG A 156 15.85 -6.21 -10.68
N SER A 157 15.31 -5.47 -9.71
CA SER A 157 16.12 -4.63 -8.81
C SER A 157 17.09 -5.46 -7.97
N LYS A 158 16.64 -6.61 -7.45
CA LYS A 158 17.51 -7.54 -6.69
C LYS A 158 18.63 -8.13 -7.54
N VAL A 159 18.36 -8.46 -8.81
CA VAL A 159 19.39 -8.97 -9.73
C VAL A 159 20.46 -7.92 -9.98
N VAL A 160 20.09 -6.67 -10.26
CA VAL A 160 21.05 -5.58 -10.45
C VAL A 160 21.89 -5.35 -9.19
N ASP A 161 21.25 -5.30 -8.02
CA ASP A 161 21.95 -5.15 -6.74
C ASP A 161 22.88 -6.33 -6.44
N PHE A 162 22.48 -7.56 -6.75
CA PHE A 162 23.33 -8.75 -6.62
C PHE A 162 24.58 -8.66 -7.49
N ILE A 163 24.43 -8.28 -8.77
CA ILE A 163 25.55 -8.11 -9.69
C ILE A 163 26.55 -7.07 -9.17
N ARG A 164 26.03 -5.91 -8.71
CA ARG A 164 26.88 -4.87 -8.12
C ARG A 164 27.65 -5.37 -6.90
N ARG A 165 26.96 -6.00 -5.96
CA ARG A 165 27.60 -6.55 -4.77
C ARG A 165 28.64 -7.65 -5.09
N TYR A 166 28.33 -8.52 -6.05
CA TYR A 166 29.24 -9.57 -6.49
C TYR A 166 30.53 -8.99 -7.07
N LEU A 167 30.42 -8.03 -7.98
CA LEU A 167 31.60 -7.40 -8.60
C LEU A 167 32.40 -6.56 -7.58
N ASN A 168 31.75 -5.80 -6.72
CA ASN A 168 32.43 -5.03 -5.66
C ASN A 168 33.18 -5.97 -4.70
N ALA A 169 32.61 -7.11 -4.36
CA ALA A 169 33.29 -8.10 -3.51
C ALA A 169 34.53 -8.77 -4.20
N ALA A 170 34.60 -8.69 -5.51
CA ALA A 170 35.75 -9.16 -6.33
C ALA A 170 36.71 -8.01 -6.71
N ASP A 171 36.69 -6.90 -5.98
CA ASP A 171 37.54 -5.71 -6.18
C ASP A 171 37.33 -4.97 -7.52
N TYR A 172 36.18 -5.15 -8.17
CA TYR A 172 35.81 -4.32 -9.32
C TYR A 172 35.19 -2.98 -8.81
N LEU A 173 35.54 -1.89 -9.49
CA LEU A 173 34.98 -0.57 -9.24
C LEU A 173 33.87 -0.27 -10.25
N GLU A 174 32.67 0.06 -9.75
CA GLU A 174 31.60 0.58 -10.63
C GLU A 174 31.95 2.01 -11.06
N VAL A 175 31.92 2.26 -12.38
CA VAL A 175 32.21 3.56 -12.97
C VAL A 175 31.08 3.97 -13.91
N GLU A 176 30.85 5.27 -14.00
CA GLU A 176 29.94 5.86 -14.99
C GLU A 176 30.76 6.32 -16.20
N THR A 177 30.49 5.72 -17.36
CA THR A 177 31.10 6.12 -18.62
C THR A 177 30.21 7.12 -19.36
N PRO A 178 30.76 8.04 -20.19
CA PRO A 178 29.94 8.94 -21.00
C PRO A 178 28.98 8.18 -21.89
N MET A 179 27.69 8.51 -21.83
CA MET A 179 26.65 7.89 -22.67
C MET A 179 26.61 8.44 -24.09
N LEU A 180 27.16 9.63 -24.32
CA LEU A 180 27.21 10.29 -25.62
C LEU A 180 28.59 10.07 -26.25
N GLN A 181 28.60 9.61 -27.50
CA GLN A 181 29.82 9.44 -28.29
C GLN A 181 29.86 10.49 -29.41
N VAL A 182 31.03 11.05 -29.66
CA VAL A 182 31.28 11.99 -30.77
C VAL A 182 31.42 11.24 -32.10
N ILE A 183 31.84 9.97 -32.04
CA ILE A 183 32.03 9.12 -33.20
C ILE A 183 30.84 8.17 -33.29
N LEU A 184 30.10 8.30 -34.41
CA LEU A 184 29.08 7.32 -34.80
C LEU A 184 29.81 6.04 -35.25
N GLY A 185 29.58 4.94 -34.54
CA GLY A 185 30.09 3.62 -34.91
C GLY A 185 29.37 3.03 -36.12
#